data_8f17334b87eb2862f074adfcc0b44374
#
_entry.id   8f17334b87eb2862f074adfcc0b44374
#
_cell.length_a   1.000
_cell.length_b   1.000
_cell.length_c   1.000
_cell.angle_alpha   90.00
_cell.angle_beta   90.00
_cell.angle_gamma   90.00
#
_symmetry.space_group_name_H-M   'P 1'
#
loop_
_entity.id
_entity.type
_entity.pdbx_description
1 polymer ?
#
loop_
_entity_poly.entity_id
_entity_poly.type
_entity_poly.pdbx_seq_one_letter_code
_entity_poly.pdbx_strand_id
1 'polypeptide(L)'
;MRTINDVDEQGKLQSLLEKVRDDESHKVDFMANTTDLQFNACTSSHASQVPGPRIIAESKGGMPTNTFIVNDVCLDQITIDAGLSLKDGRRLSKDYPEEYSTLINAIWQQEPKVKLLRTYETHSQNDIARAWLSNKYKVFDHAHMIESVMESIANSDAQWKITRGVVTDKNMYMQFKSEIAVAEPAVGDRMALGLNISNSETGNGSVVIGQMMFTLACLNGMQTAQSLSRVRRPHLGKARGWESGELQYIQQDTIDAHNHALRLEIRDKMSHMSNTESFDEAIRQMELAHSRTVDGEPSETVERLGQVLNLTNSQTKSVLDGLIQTLRQDGYLGRKVNQATLVNAVTAVQHTVHADDVKDWQRLGGKVLELPRTQWEYVARAA
;
A
#
# COMPACT_ATOMS: atom_id res chain seq x y z
N MET A 1 4.92 -17.80 -26.98
CA MET A 1 4.09 -16.68 -26.53
C MET A 1 4.82 -16.07 -25.33
N ARG A 2 5.54 -14.97 -25.46
CA ARG A 2 6.28 -14.34 -24.36
C ARG A 2 5.23 -13.75 -23.43
N THR A 3 5.13 -14.27 -22.24
CA THR A 3 4.26 -13.74 -21.17
C THR A 3 4.79 -12.37 -20.74
N ILE A 4 3.89 -11.46 -20.44
CA ILE A 4 4.08 -10.05 -20.04
C ILE A 4 5.00 -9.86 -18.79
N ASN A 5 5.61 -10.91 -18.29
CA ASN A 5 6.46 -10.94 -17.09
C ASN A 5 7.96 -10.73 -17.35
N ASP A 6 8.39 -10.61 -18.60
CA ASP A 6 9.79 -10.35 -18.99
C ASP A 6 10.13 -8.86 -19.19
N VAL A 7 9.40 -7.96 -18.54
CA VAL A 7 9.91 -6.59 -18.38
C VAL A 7 11.11 -6.70 -17.43
N ASP A 8 12.27 -6.39 -17.96
CA ASP A 8 13.57 -6.37 -17.32
C ASP A 8 13.45 -5.93 -15.85
N GLU A 9 13.87 -6.76 -14.91
CA GLU A 9 13.84 -6.49 -13.48
C GLU A 9 14.61 -5.18 -13.16
N GLN A 10 15.67 -4.88 -13.90
CA GLN A 10 16.39 -3.61 -13.83
C GLN A 10 15.52 -2.44 -14.30
N GLY A 11 14.72 -2.61 -15.34
CA GLY A 11 13.80 -1.59 -15.82
C GLY A 11 12.70 -1.25 -14.81
N LYS A 12 12.21 -2.22 -14.04
CA LYS A 12 11.22 -1.95 -12.96
C LYS A 12 11.82 -1.12 -11.83
N LEU A 13 13.02 -1.46 -11.40
CA LEU A 13 13.72 -0.68 -10.36
C LEU A 13 14.07 0.71 -10.87
N GLN A 14 14.60 0.81 -12.07
CA GLN A 14 14.96 2.09 -12.67
C GLN A 14 13.74 3.01 -12.81
N SER A 15 12.62 2.51 -13.32
CA SER A 15 11.37 3.27 -13.44
C SER A 15 10.85 3.76 -12.08
N LEU A 16 10.94 2.92 -11.03
CA LEU A 16 10.59 3.32 -9.68
C LEU A 16 11.50 4.44 -9.15
N LEU A 17 12.82 4.30 -9.34
CA LEU A 17 13.81 5.29 -8.89
C LEU A 17 13.65 6.62 -9.63
N GLU A 18 13.42 6.59 -10.93
CA GLU A 18 13.16 7.78 -11.74
C GLU A 18 11.90 8.51 -11.26
N LYS A 19 10.80 7.77 -11.06
CA LYS A 19 9.54 8.34 -10.53
C LYS A 19 9.73 8.98 -9.16
N VAL A 20 10.39 8.31 -8.22
CA VAL A 20 10.60 8.84 -6.87
C VAL A 20 11.54 10.04 -6.88
N ARG A 21 12.58 10.04 -7.74
CA ARG A 21 13.49 11.18 -7.88
C ARG A 21 12.80 12.39 -8.50
N ASP A 22 11.95 12.18 -9.49
CA ASP A 22 11.14 13.22 -10.11
C ASP A 22 10.19 13.84 -9.07
N ASP A 23 9.43 12.99 -8.37
CA ASP A 23 8.52 13.43 -7.31
C ASP A 23 9.27 14.23 -6.22
N GLU A 24 10.47 13.77 -5.78
CA GLU A 24 11.26 14.41 -4.72
C GLU A 24 11.65 15.86 -5.08
N SER A 25 11.96 16.12 -6.34
CA SER A 25 12.35 17.45 -6.81
C SER A 25 11.22 18.47 -6.77
N HIS A 26 9.97 18.02 -6.71
CA HIS A 26 8.77 18.87 -6.74
C HIS A 26 8.05 18.95 -5.37
N LYS A 27 8.52 18.22 -4.37
CA LYS A 27 7.89 18.21 -3.04
C LYS A 27 8.16 19.50 -2.29
N VAL A 28 7.08 20.14 -1.85
CA VAL A 28 7.12 21.24 -0.89
C VAL A 28 6.06 21.00 0.18
N ASP A 29 6.50 20.99 1.43
CA ASP A 29 5.64 20.75 2.57
C ASP A 29 5.62 21.99 3.46
N PHE A 30 4.45 22.39 3.94
CA PHE A 30 4.34 23.51 4.87
C PHE A 30 3.25 23.31 5.89
N MET A 31 3.46 23.93 7.07
CA MET A 31 2.46 23.99 8.12
C MET A 31 1.54 25.18 7.86
N ALA A 32 0.24 24.93 7.79
CA ALA A 32 -0.76 25.97 7.57
C ALA A 32 -1.79 25.96 8.69
N ASN A 33 -2.19 27.16 9.15
CA ASN A 33 -3.38 27.29 9.95
C ASN A 33 -4.60 27.31 9.03
N THR A 34 -5.65 26.55 9.36
CA THR A 34 -6.87 26.50 8.55
C THR A 34 -7.50 27.88 8.36
N THR A 35 -7.34 28.82 9.31
CA THR A 35 -7.82 30.19 9.18
C THR A 35 -7.11 31.04 8.12
N ASP A 36 -5.94 30.61 7.67
CA ASP A 36 -5.13 31.26 6.63
C ASP A 36 -5.34 30.64 5.25
N LEU A 37 -6.29 29.71 5.17
CA LEU A 37 -6.62 28.97 3.95
C LEU A 37 -8.08 29.17 3.56
N GLN A 38 -8.33 29.12 2.25
CA GLN A 38 -9.67 29.08 1.68
C GLN A 38 -9.81 27.81 0.83
N PHE A 39 -10.88 27.06 1.04
CA PHE A 39 -11.24 25.91 0.21
C PHE A 39 -12.27 26.31 -0.83
N ASN A 40 -12.08 25.85 -2.08
CA ASN A 40 -13.02 26.07 -3.17
C ASN A 40 -13.18 24.78 -3.98
N ALA A 41 -14.37 24.19 -3.92
CA ALA A 41 -14.72 22.99 -4.68
C ALA A 41 -15.26 23.32 -6.10
N CYS A 42 -15.56 24.58 -6.38
CA CYS A 42 -16.07 24.97 -7.69
C CYS A 42 -15.00 24.78 -8.77
N THR A 43 -15.36 24.06 -9.82
CA THR A 43 -14.54 23.98 -11.01
C THR A 43 -14.57 25.31 -11.76
N SER A 44 -13.42 25.93 -11.97
CA SER A 44 -13.39 27.21 -12.68
C SER A 44 -13.90 27.01 -14.12
N SER A 45 -14.76 27.93 -14.57
CA SER A 45 -15.28 27.98 -15.93
C SER A 45 -14.26 28.51 -16.97
N HIS A 46 -13.04 28.85 -16.55
CA HIS A 46 -12.00 29.35 -17.44
C HIS A 46 -11.27 28.18 -18.11
N ALA A 47 -11.30 28.14 -19.43
CA ALA A 47 -10.72 27.08 -20.28
C ALA A 47 -9.20 26.86 -20.10
N SER A 48 -8.50 27.74 -19.36
CA SER A 48 -7.06 27.67 -19.08
C SER A 48 -6.72 27.00 -17.74
N GLN A 49 -7.70 26.62 -16.93
CA GLN A 49 -7.45 26.03 -15.61
C GLN A 49 -7.87 24.57 -15.54
N VAL A 50 -7.01 23.74 -14.96
CA VAL A 50 -7.33 22.33 -14.67
C VAL A 50 -8.56 22.27 -13.77
N PRO A 51 -9.62 21.52 -14.12
CA PRO A 51 -10.81 21.41 -13.27
C PRO A 51 -10.50 20.65 -11.99
N GLY A 52 -11.07 21.06 -10.86
CA GLY A 52 -10.97 20.38 -9.58
C GLY A 52 -11.06 21.32 -8.38
N PRO A 53 -11.25 20.74 -7.17
CA PRO A 53 -11.23 21.50 -5.92
C PRO A 53 -9.86 22.14 -5.70
N ARG A 54 -9.84 23.27 -4.96
CA ARG A 54 -8.62 24.04 -4.69
C ARG A 54 -8.50 24.45 -3.25
N ILE A 55 -7.26 24.55 -2.78
CA ILE A 55 -6.88 25.29 -1.57
C ILE A 55 -6.17 26.55 -2.02
N ILE A 56 -6.60 27.68 -1.50
CA ILE A 56 -6.01 28.99 -1.72
C ILE A 56 -5.37 29.40 -0.40
N ALA A 57 -4.06 29.59 -0.38
CA ALA A 57 -3.34 30.10 0.78
C ALA A 57 -3.31 31.62 0.71
N GLU A 58 -3.95 32.28 1.67
CA GLU A 58 -3.95 33.74 1.74
C GLU A 58 -2.60 34.27 2.23
N SER A 59 -2.10 35.29 1.54
CA SER A 59 -0.82 35.91 1.91
C SER A 59 -1.00 36.86 3.06
N LYS A 60 -0.33 36.61 4.17
CA LYS A 60 -0.09 37.64 5.23
C LYS A 60 1.21 38.38 4.88
N GLY A 61 1.10 39.61 4.41
CA GLY A 61 2.26 40.49 4.23
C GLY A 61 2.86 40.60 2.82
N GLY A 62 2.04 40.47 1.76
CA GLY A 62 2.46 40.82 0.40
C GLY A 62 3.17 39.72 -0.39
N MET A 63 3.16 38.48 0.08
CA MET A 63 3.61 37.32 -0.67
C MET A 63 2.55 36.88 -1.70
N PRO A 64 2.91 36.23 -2.82
CA PRO A 64 1.93 35.77 -3.78
C PRO A 64 0.98 34.74 -3.17
N THR A 65 -0.29 34.83 -3.51
CA THR A 65 -1.33 33.87 -3.13
C THR A 65 -1.07 32.56 -3.86
N ASN A 66 -0.74 31.48 -3.15
CA ASN A 66 -0.55 30.17 -3.78
C ASN A 66 -1.90 29.46 -3.87
N THR A 67 -2.15 28.86 -5.02
CA THR A 67 -3.36 28.07 -5.29
C THR A 67 -2.95 26.63 -5.64
N PHE A 68 -3.50 25.68 -4.91
CA PHE A 68 -3.20 24.25 -5.09
C PHE A 68 -4.44 23.50 -5.55
N ILE A 69 -4.31 22.69 -6.59
CA ILE A 69 -5.34 21.74 -6.99
C ILE A 69 -5.33 20.59 -5.98
N VAL A 70 -6.48 20.28 -5.41
CA VAL A 70 -6.64 19.21 -4.42
C VAL A 70 -6.85 17.89 -5.15
N ASN A 71 -5.95 16.92 -4.95
CA ASN A 71 -6.16 15.56 -5.46
C ASN A 71 -7.17 14.78 -4.59
N ASP A 72 -7.61 13.61 -5.07
CA ASP A 72 -8.62 12.79 -4.39
C ASP A 72 -8.21 12.38 -2.97
N VAL A 73 -6.92 12.10 -2.74
CA VAL A 73 -6.40 11.73 -1.42
C VAL A 73 -6.54 12.89 -0.43
N CYS A 74 -6.11 14.07 -0.83
CA CYS A 74 -6.20 15.28 -0.02
C CYS A 74 -7.67 15.68 0.22
N LEU A 75 -8.53 15.59 -0.78
CA LEU A 75 -9.97 15.85 -0.66
C LEU A 75 -10.65 14.91 0.34
N ASP A 76 -10.35 13.61 0.26
CA ASP A 76 -10.86 12.62 1.20
C ASP A 76 -10.42 12.95 2.64
N GLN A 77 -9.18 13.42 2.83
CA GLN A 77 -8.65 13.79 4.15
C GLN A 77 -9.28 15.08 4.69
N ILE A 78 -9.50 16.08 3.86
CA ILE A 78 -10.26 17.29 4.22
C ILE A 78 -11.69 16.92 4.64
N THR A 79 -12.33 16.06 3.87
CA THR A 79 -13.68 15.56 4.15
C THR A 79 -13.77 14.88 5.52
N ILE A 80 -12.84 13.97 5.82
CA ILE A 80 -12.79 13.26 7.11
C ILE A 80 -12.50 14.22 8.26
N ASP A 81 -11.57 15.16 8.07
CA ASP A 81 -11.22 16.17 9.09
C ASP A 81 -12.37 17.11 9.42
N ALA A 82 -13.27 17.34 8.46
CA ALA A 82 -14.52 18.07 8.64
C ALA A 82 -15.66 17.22 9.28
N GLY A 83 -15.39 15.95 9.65
CA GLY A 83 -16.37 15.07 10.28
C GLY A 83 -17.40 14.47 9.33
N LEU A 84 -17.15 14.53 8.01
CA LEU A 84 -18.05 13.99 6.99
C LEU A 84 -17.66 12.59 6.56
N SER A 85 -18.63 11.78 6.09
CA SER A 85 -18.34 10.51 5.43
C SER A 85 -17.70 10.75 4.05
N LEU A 86 -16.82 9.85 3.61
CA LEU A 86 -16.22 9.94 2.27
C LEU A 86 -17.27 9.96 1.15
N LYS A 87 -18.35 9.19 1.32
CA LYS A 87 -19.45 9.14 0.36
C LYS A 87 -20.16 10.49 0.24
N ASP A 88 -20.45 11.12 1.37
CA ASP A 88 -21.15 12.40 1.38
C ASP A 88 -20.23 13.52 0.89
N GLY A 89 -18.96 13.54 1.32
CA GLY A 89 -17.99 14.54 0.88
C GLY A 89 -17.77 14.52 -0.63
N ARG A 90 -17.59 13.34 -1.22
CA ARG A 90 -17.43 13.20 -2.68
C ARG A 90 -18.69 13.62 -3.42
N ARG A 91 -19.88 13.29 -2.90
CA ARG A 91 -21.15 13.74 -3.49
C ARG A 91 -21.29 15.25 -3.38
N LEU A 92 -21.06 15.83 -2.21
CA LEU A 92 -21.19 17.27 -1.99
C LEU A 92 -20.19 18.07 -2.84
N SER A 93 -18.93 17.63 -2.90
CA SER A 93 -17.91 18.28 -3.72
C SER A 93 -18.26 18.29 -5.21
N LYS A 94 -18.97 17.27 -5.70
CA LYS A 94 -19.37 17.15 -7.11
C LYS A 94 -20.69 17.84 -7.43
N ASP A 95 -21.73 17.58 -6.62
CA ASP A 95 -23.10 17.95 -6.92
C ASP A 95 -23.50 19.30 -6.28
N TYR A 96 -22.82 19.73 -5.21
CA TYR A 96 -23.08 20.93 -4.43
C TYR A 96 -21.78 21.65 -4.05
N PRO A 97 -20.93 22.05 -5.02
CA PRO A 97 -19.57 22.54 -4.75
C PRO A 97 -19.54 23.86 -3.96
N GLU A 98 -20.51 24.74 -4.15
CA GLU A 98 -20.58 26.04 -3.44
C GLU A 98 -20.91 25.83 -1.95
N GLU A 99 -21.93 25.01 -1.67
CA GLU A 99 -22.35 24.67 -0.31
C GLU A 99 -21.26 23.89 0.42
N TYR A 100 -20.60 22.97 -0.27
CA TYR A 100 -19.49 22.21 0.28
C TYR A 100 -18.31 23.11 0.62
N SER A 101 -17.96 24.07 -0.25
CA SER A 101 -16.92 25.06 0.00
C SER A 101 -17.26 25.92 1.21
N THR A 102 -18.50 26.38 1.30
CA THR A 102 -18.99 27.18 2.42
C THR A 102 -18.91 26.41 3.73
N LEU A 103 -19.31 25.15 3.74
CA LEU A 103 -19.24 24.29 4.92
C LEU A 103 -17.80 24.07 5.39
N ILE A 104 -16.89 23.69 4.49
CA ILE A 104 -15.47 23.47 4.84
C ILE A 104 -14.84 24.74 5.39
N ASN A 105 -15.05 25.88 4.74
CA ASN A 105 -14.52 27.17 5.21
C ASN A 105 -15.09 27.59 6.57
N ALA A 106 -16.39 27.38 6.81
CA ALA A 106 -17.01 27.64 8.11
C ALA A 106 -16.38 26.79 9.23
N ILE A 107 -16.16 25.49 8.98
CA ILE A 107 -15.50 24.58 9.92
C ILE A 107 -14.06 25.06 10.20
N TRP A 108 -13.30 25.41 9.16
CA TRP A 108 -11.92 25.87 9.30
C TRP A 108 -11.80 27.17 10.11
N GLN A 109 -12.78 28.05 10.02
CA GLN A 109 -12.82 29.28 10.80
C GLN A 109 -13.30 29.08 12.25
N GLN A 110 -14.27 28.19 12.48
CA GLN A 110 -14.83 27.92 13.80
C GLN A 110 -13.98 27.01 14.65
N GLU A 111 -13.27 26.06 14.02
CA GLU A 111 -12.40 25.10 14.67
C GLU A 111 -10.97 25.17 14.08
N PRO A 112 -10.21 26.23 14.38
CA PRO A 112 -8.87 26.42 13.84
C PRO A 112 -7.94 25.25 14.18
N LYS A 113 -7.24 24.74 13.17
CA LYS A 113 -6.26 23.64 13.31
C LYS A 113 -5.00 23.98 12.54
N VAL A 114 -3.85 23.55 13.08
CA VAL A 114 -2.60 23.57 12.31
C VAL A 114 -2.47 22.22 11.60
N LYS A 115 -2.27 22.26 10.29
CA LYS A 115 -2.16 21.09 9.42
C LYS A 115 -0.86 21.11 8.66
N LEU A 116 -0.33 19.92 8.40
CA LEU A 116 0.73 19.70 7.43
C LEU A 116 0.07 19.54 6.05
N LEU A 117 0.27 20.50 5.18
CA LEU A 117 -0.10 20.43 3.77
C LEU A 117 1.12 19.95 2.98
N ARG A 118 1.00 18.80 2.35
CA ARG A 118 2.02 18.26 1.45
C ARG A 118 1.64 18.57 0.01
N THR A 119 2.58 19.16 -0.73
CA THR A 119 2.32 19.59 -2.10
C THR A 119 3.38 19.11 -3.08
N TYR A 120 3.02 19.16 -4.36
CA TYR A 120 3.96 19.19 -5.47
C TYR A 120 3.87 20.56 -6.11
N GLU A 121 5.00 21.29 -6.12
CA GLU A 121 5.14 22.49 -6.92
C GLU A 121 5.54 22.10 -8.34
N THR A 122 4.73 22.52 -9.30
CA THR A 122 5.04 22.39 -10.71
C THR A 122 5.47 23.75 -11.21
N HIS A 123 6.37 23.82 -12.19
CA HIS A 123 6.75 25.09 -12.82
C HIS A 123 5.60 25.71 -13.64
N SER A 124 4.43 25.09 -13.60
CA SER A 124 3.17 25.56 -14.18
C SER A 124 2.25 26.03 -13.03
N GLN A 125 1.26 26.89 -13.36
CA GLN A 125 0.27 27.41 -12.38
C GLN A 125 -0.65 26.32 -11.75
N ASN A 126 -0.25 25.05 -11.77
CA ASN A 126 -1.07 23.90 -11.37
C ASN A 126 -0.42 23.10 -10.25
N ASP A 127 0.04 23.79 -9.20
CA ASP A 127 0.55 23.11 -8.00
C ASP A 127 -0.52 22.22 -7.37
N ILE A 128 -0.09 21.08 -6.82
CA ILE A 128 -1.00 20.02 -6.36
C ILE A 128 -0.90 19.86 -4.83
N ALA A 129 -2.02 20.01 -4.12
CA ALA A 129 -2.17 19.58 -2.74
C ALA A 129 -2.42 18.07 -2.73
N ARG A 130 -1.42 17.30 -2.30
CA ARG A 130 -1.44 15.83 -2.35
C ARG A 130 -1.84 15.16 -1.03
N ALA A 131 -1.72 15.87 0.11
CA ALA A 131 -2.17 15.37 1.40
C ALA A 131 -2.46 16.49 2.41
N TRP A 132 -3.48 16.24 3.25
CA TRP A 132 -3.93 17.06 4.37
C TRP A 132 -3.75 16.29 5.68
N LEU A 133 -2.65 16.55 6.39
CA LEU A 133 -2.20 15.72 7.49
C LEU A 133 -2.21 16.49 8.83
N SER A 134 -2.18 15.74 9.92
CA SER A 134 -1.97 16.32 11.25
C SER A 134 -0.57 16.93 11.36
N ASN A 135 -0.42 18.02 12.13
CA ASN A 135 0.87 18.59 12.51
C ASN A 135 1.79 17.62 13.29
N LYS A 136 1.26 16.48 13.73
CA LYS A 136 2.01 15.42 14.40
C LYS A 136 2.50 14.33 13.44
N TYR A 137 2.23 14.48 12.14
CA TYR A 137 2.68 13.52 11.15
C TYR A 137 4.21 13.54 11.01
N LYS A 138 4.84 12.38 11.08
CA LYS A 138 6.27 12.22 10.89
C LYS A 138 6.55 11.92 9.43
N VAL A 139 7.16 12.87 8.77
CA VAL A 139 7.57 12.74 7.36
C VAL A 139 8.70 11.73 7.25
N PHE A 140 8.48 10.71 6.41
CA PHE A 140 9.49 9.76 5.98
C PHE A 140 9.22 9.45 4.51
N ASP A 141 9.99 10.06 3.64
CA ASP A 141 9.76 10.04 2.21
C ASP A 141 10.22 8.74 1.54
N HIS A 142 9.68 8.46 0.38
CA HIS A 142 9.96 7.26 -0.40
C HIS A 142 11.45 7.14 -0.74
N ALA A 143 12.13 8.25 -1.01
CA ALA A 143 13.56 8.29 -1.28
C ALA A 143 14.38 7.69 -0.12
N HIS A 144 14.09 8.10 1.12
CA HIS A 144 14.75 7.58 2.32
C HIS A 144 14.50 6.09 2.52
N MET A 145 13.27 5.63 2.23
CA MET A 145 12.93 4.21 2.30
C MET A 145 13.71 3.39 1.28
N ILE A 146 13.75 3.86 0.03
CA ILE A 146 14.49 3.18 -1.05
C ILE A 146 15.97 3.08 -0.74
N GLU A 147 16.59 4.18 -0.31
CA GLU A 147 18.02 4.18 0.06
C GLU A 147 18.33 3.14 1.14
N SER A 148 17.51 3.11 2.20
CA SER A 148 17.68 2.15 3.32
C SER A 148 17.53 0.70 2.87
N VAL A 149 16.58 0.44 1.99
CA VAL A 149 16.29 -0.90 1.45
C VAL A 149 17.42 -1.34 0.51
N MET A 150 17.85 -0.46 -0.39
CA MET A 150 18.90 -0.80 -1.36
C MET A 150 20.24 -1.03 -0.68
N GLU A 151 20.59 -0.23 0.35
CA GLU A 151 21.76 -0.47 1.18
C GLU A 151 21.70 -1.85 1.87
N SER A 152 20.53 -2.20 2.43
CA SER A 152 20.34 -3.48 3.09
C SER A 152 20.40 -4.67 2.14
N ILE A 153 19.86 -4.52 0.93
CA ILE A 153 19.91 -5.54 -0.13
C ILE A 153 21.33 -5.77 -0.62
N ALA A 154 22.09 -4.69 -0.83
CA ALA A 154 23.48 -4.77 -1.28
C ALA A 154 24.40 -5.50 -0.27
N ASN A 155 24.07 -5.44 1.03
CA ASN A 155 24.79 -6.09 2.11
C ASN A 155 24.22 -7.46 2.51
N SER A 156 23.25 -7.99 1.77
CA SER A 156 22.58 -9.25 2.07
C SER A 156 23.09 -10.40 1.19
N ASP A 157 23.32 -11.57 1.78
CA ASP A 157 23.70 -12.79 1.06
C ASP A 157 22.52 -13.42 0.29
N ALA A 158 21.30 -12.96 0.52
CA ALA A 158 20.08 -13.59 0.01
C ALA A 158 19.80 -13.40 -1.50
N GLN A 159 20.63 -12.65 -2.22
CA GLN A 159 20.52 -12.37 -3.66
C GLN A 159 19.10 -11.94 -4.07
N TRP A 160 18.69 -10.80 -3.56
CA TRP A 160 17.36 -10.26 -3.80
C TRP A 160 17.18 -9.72 -5.22
N LYS A 161 16.07 -10.09 -5.86
CA LYS A 161 15.62 -9.53 -7.15
C LYS A 161 14.26 -8.87 -6.99
N ILE A 162 14.10 -7.68 -7.59
CA ILE A 162 12.84 -6.95 -7.56
C ILE A 162 11.80 -7.65 -8.44
N THR A 163 10.62 -7.90 -7.89
CA THR A 163 9.47 -8.45 -8.63
C THR A 163 8.42 -7.39 -8.91
N ARG A 164 8.34 -6.37 -8.05
CA ARG A 164 7.38 -5.27 -8.17
C ARG A 164 7.99 -3.98 -7.61
N GLY A 165 7.81 -2.87 -8.35
CA GLY A 165 8.10 -1.52 -7.90
C GLY A 165 7.00 -0.60 -8.44
N VAL A 166 6.23 0.07 -7.55
CA VAL A 166 5.16 0.97 -7.97
C VAL A 166 4.95 2.06 -6.94
N VAL A 167 4.69 3.28 -7.40
CA VAL A 167 4.23 4.42 -6.61
C VAL A 167 2.84 4.81 -7.08
N THR A 168 1.93 4.96 -6.13
CA THR A 168 0.58 5.51 -6.31
C THR A 168 0.45 6.81 -5.53
N ASP A 169 -0.65 7.53 -5.66
CA ASP A 169 -0.92 8.72 -4.84
C ASP A 169 -1.00 8.41 -3.33
N LYS A 170 -1.22 7.16 -2.97
CA LYS A 170 -1.37 6.73 -1.58
C LYS A 170 -0.11 6.11 -1.01
N ASN A 171 0.56 5.26 -1.79
CA ASN A 171 1.62 4.41 -1.26
C ASN A 171 2.69 4.10 -2.32
N MET A 172 3.87 3.75 -1.82
CA MET A 172 4.90 3.06 -2.57
C MET A 172 4.93 1.60 -2.15
N TYR A 173 5.11 0.71 -3.13
CA TYR A 173 5.26 -0.73 -2.93
C TYR A 173 6.50 -1.23 -3.64
N MET A 174 7.34 -1.99 -2.91
CA MET A 174 8.46 -2.75 -3.47
C MET A 174 8.34 -4.19 -3.00
N GLN A 175 8.56 -5.13 -3.92
CA GLN A 175 8.61 -6.55 -3.59
C GLN A 175 9.84 -7.18 -4.21
N PHE A 176 10.51 -7.99 -3.43
CA PHE A 176 11.74 -8.69 -3.82
C PHE A 176 11.58 -10.18 -3.55
N LYS A 177 12.17 -11.01 -4.39
CA LYS A 177 12.33 -12.45 -4.17
C LYS A 177 13.80 -12.80 -3.99
N SER A 178 14.09 -13.76 -3.15
CA SER A 178 15.43 -14.37 -3.06
C SER A 178 15.64 -15.35 -4.22
N GLU A 179 16.85 -15.38 -4.76
CA GLU A 179 17.25 -16.40 -5.75
C GLU A 179 17.80 -17.69 -5.10
N ILE A 180 18.21 -17.61 -3.86
CA ILE A 180 18.84 -18.73 -3.13
C ILE A 180 17.92 -19.38 -2.11
N ALA A 181 17.05 -18.62 -1.42
CA ALA A 181 16.06 -19.17 -0.50
C ALA A 181 14.83 -19.66 -1.28
N VAL A 182 14.96 -20.85 -1.89
CA VAL A 182 13.95 -21.47 -2.73
C VAL A 182 13.66 -22.88 -2.20
N ALA A 183 12.38 -23.28 -2.18
CA ALA A 183 11.91 -24.60 -1.79
C ALA A 183 10.86 -25.12 -2.77
N GLU A 184 10.59 -26.43 -2.74
CA GLU A 184 9.58 -27.08 -3.57
C GLU A 184 8.69 -27.96 -2.68
N PRO A 185 7.64 -27.38 -2.03
CA PRO A 185 6.75 -28.10 -1.11
C PRO A 185 5.98 -29.23 -1.79
N ALA A 186 5.80 -29.17 -3.10
CA ALA A 186 5.28 -30.26 -3.92
C ALA A 186 5.92 -30.19 -5.31
N VAL A 187 6.04 -31.33 -6.00
CA VAL A 187 6.65 -31.40 -7.33
C VAL A 187 6.03 -30.37 -8.28
N GLY A 188 6.83 -29.47 -8.83
CA GLY A 188 6.40 -28.39 -9.73
C GLY A 188 5.84 -27.14 -9.03
N ASP A 189 5.67 -27.12 -7.71
CA ASP A 189 5.27 -25.93 -6.95
C ASP A 189 6.48 -25.31 -6.24
N ARG A 190 7.33 -24.65 -7.02
CA ARG A 190 8.53 -23.99 -6.49
C ARG A 190 8.16 -22.65 -5.86
N MET A 191 8.65 -22.42 -4.66
CA MET A 191 8.42 -21.19 -3.88
C MET A 191 9.74 -20.52 -3.51
N ALA A 192 9.74 -19.21 -3.38
CA ALA A 192 10.88 -18.43 -2.93
C ALA A 192 10.50 -17.52 -1.75
N LEU A 193 11.48 -17.33 -0.84
CA LEU A 193 11.39 -16.28 0.16
C LEU A 193 11.31 -14.92 -0.53
N GLY A 194 10.43 -14.06 -0.05
CA GLY A 194 10.26 -12.70 -0.53
C GLY A 194 10.25 -11.65 0.56
N LEU A 195 10.39 -10.40 0.14
CA LEU A 195 10.21 -9.22 0.96
C LEU A 195 9.11 -8.35 0.36
N ASN A 196 8.24 -7.84 1.22
CA ASN A 196 7.25 -6.83 0.88
C ASN A 196 7.53 -5.57 1.68
N ILE A 197 7.71 -4.47 0.98
CA ILE A 197 8.07 -3.17 1.53
C ILE A 197 7.05 -2.16 1.05
N SER A 198 6.51 -1.36 1.96
CA SER A 198 5.61 -0.27 1.61
C SER A 198 5.78 0.93 2.52
N ASN A 199 5.57 2.11 1.95
CA ASN A 199 5.58 3.39 2.64
C ASN A 199 4.47 4.28 2.09
N SER A 200 3.95 5.18 2.93
CA SER A 200 3.00 6.21 2.51
C SER A 200 3.50 7.58 2.90
N GLU A 201 3.56 8.48 1.96
CA GLU A 201 3.87 9.90 2.22
C GLU A 201 2.61 10.72 2.49
N THR A 202 1.47 10.17 2.17
CA THR A 202 0.17 10.84 2.24
C THR A 202 -0.71 10.34 3.38
N GLY A 203 -0.14 9.63 4.36
CA GLY A 203 -0.86 9.18 5.56
C GLY A 203 -1.82 8.01 5.35
N ASN A 204 -1.86 7.42 4.15
CA ASN A 204 -2.74 6.28 3.83
C ASN A 204 -2.17 4.92 4.26
N GLY A 205 -0.96 4.91 4.82
CA GLY A 205 -0.26 3.71 5.23
C GLY A 205 0.79 3.97 6.30
N SER A 206 1.48 2.91 6.65
CA SER A 206 2.64 2.93 7.57
C SER A 206 3.87 2.48 6.80
N VAL A 207 5.05 2.76 7.31
CA VAL A 207 6.26 2.02 6.92
C VAL A 207 6.04 0.56 7.28
N VAL A 208 6.10 -0.32 6.30
CA VAL A 208 5.96 -1.77 6.48
C VAL A 208 7.11 -2.47 5.78
N ILE A 209 7.77 -3.36 6.50
CA ILE A 209 8.71 -4.33 5.97
C ILE A 209 8.25 -5.69 6.46
N GLY A 210 8.09 -6.65 5.59
CA GLY A 210 7.64 -7.98 5.94
C GLY A 210 8.17 -9.04 5.00
N GLN A 211 8.37 -10.22 5.54
CA GLN A 211 8.60 -11.39 4.70
C GLN A 211 7.32 -11.78 4.00
N MET A 212 7.48 -12.42 2.86
CA MET A 212 6.41 -13.02 2.08
C MET A 212 6.94 -14.25 1.36
N MET A 213 6.06 -15.01 0.74
CA MET A 213 6.43 -16.11 -0.16
C MET A 213 5.94 -15.83 -1.57
N PHE A 214 6.71 -16.26 -2.55
CA PHE A 214 6.32 -16.27 -3.95
C PHE A 214 6.20 -17.68 -4.47
N THR A 215 5.09 -18.00 -5.13
CA THR A 215 5.01 -19.16 -6.04
C THR A 215 5.69 -18.77 -7.35
N LEU A 216 6.77 -19.46 -7.72
CA LEU A 216 7.62 -19.05 -8.86
C LEU A 216 6.96 -19.27 -10.22
N ALA A 217 6.02 -20.20 -10.33
CA ALA A 217 5.32 -20.48 -11.58
C ALA A 217 4.48 -19.29 -12.09
N CYS A 218 3.90 -18.48 -11.18
CA CYS A 218 2.99 -17.39 -11.51
C CYS A 218 3.35 -16.06 -10.83
N LEU A 219 4.44 -16.00 -10.06
CA LEU A 219 4.86 -14.86 -9.25
C LEU A 219 3.76 -14.36 -8.29
N ASN A 220 2.88 -15.26 -7.85
CA ASN A 220 1.90 -14.98 -6.83
C ASN A 220 2.59 -14.78 -5.49
N GLY A 221 2.45 -13.57 -4.92
CA GLY A 221 2.96 -13.27 -3.60
C GLY A 221 1.92 -13.59 -2.52
N MET A 222 2.35 -14.19 -1.41
CA MET A 222 1.52 -14.50 -0.24
C MET A 222 2.14 -13.94 1.03
N GLN A 223 1.33 -13.36 1.90
CA GLN A 223 1.72 -12.86 3.23
C GLN A 223 0.95 -13.61 4.30
N THR A 224 1.64 -14.37 5.15
CA THR A 224 1.04 -15.04 6.30
C THR A 224 1.13 -14.14 7.55
N ALA A 225 0.20 -14.32 8.48
CA ALA A 225 0.17 -13.51 9.71
C ALA A 225 1.11 -14.07 10.78
N GLN A 226 1.26 -15.40 10.84
CA GLN A 226 1.92 -16.10 11.93
C GLN A 226 3.36 -16.53 11.60
N SER A 227 3.62 -16.90 10.37
CA SER A 227 4.89 -17.53 9.99
C SER A 227 5.93 -16.55 9.43
N LEU A 228 5.54 -15.35 9.01
CA LEU A 228 6.46 -14.41 8.40
C LEU A 228 6.65 -13.16 9.26
N SER A 229 7.90 -12.84 9.53
CA SER A 229 8.30 -11.65 10.29
C SER A 229 7.78 -10.37 9.62
N ARG A 230 7.22 -9.45 10.40
CA ARG A 230 6.68 -8.19 9.92
C ARG A 230 6.96 -7.05 10.89
N VAL A 231 7.38 -5.91 10.36
CA VAL A 231 7.51 -4.65 11.10
C VAL A 231 6.54 -3.64 10.52
N ARG A 232 5.85 -2.92 11.38
CA ARG A 232 4.97 -1.82 11.02
C ARG A 232 5.26 -0.61 11.89
N ARG A 233 5.59 0.52 11.27
CA ARG A 233 5.78 1.81 11.94
C ARG A 233 4.79 2.83 11.41
N PRO A 234 3.84 3.30 12.23
CA PRO A 234 2.95 4.38 11.83
C PRO A 234 3.71 5.71 11.78
N HIS A 235 3.33 6.56 10.85
CA HIS A 235 3.84 7.92 10.74
C HIS A 235 3.34 8.87 11.85
N LEU A 236 2.44 8.41 12.71
CA LEU A 236 1.93 9.20 13.83
C LEU A 236 2.91 9.19 15.00
N GLY A 237 3.36 10.37 15.39
CA GLY A 237 4.06 10.58 16.65
C GLY A 237 3.08 10.59 17.82
N LYS A 238 3.33 9.82 18.89
CA LYS A 238 2.77 10.20 20.19
C LYS A 238 3.49 11.48 20.62
N ALA A 239 2.73 12.58 20.76
CA ALA A 239 3.24 13.76 21.42
C ALA A 239 3.55 13.36 22.87
N ARG A 240 4.81 13.13 23.20
CA ARG A 240 5.24 13.05 24.58
C ARG A 240 5.30 14.49 25.13
N GLY A 241 4.31 14.87 25.92
CA GLY A 241 4.45 15.95 26.91
C GLY A 241 4.54 17.39 26.41
N TRP A 242 3.97 17.71 25.24
CA TRP A 242 3.95 19.10 24.77
C TRP A 242 2.49 19.53 24.65
N GLU A 243 2.13 20.53 25.46
CA GLU A 243 0.79 21.09 25.52
C GLU A 243 0.46 21.87 24.25
N SER A 244 -0.82 21.87 23.89
CA SER A 244 -1.40 22.59 22.76
C SER A 244 -1.14 24.09 22.87
N GLY A 245 -0.42 24.67 21.92
CA GLY A 245 -0.31 26.12 21.81
C GLY A 245 1.00 26.71 21.31
N GLU A 246 2.09 25.97 21.33
CA GLU A 246 3.36 26.44 20.78
C GLU A 246 3.63 25.82 19.43
N LEU A 247 3.84 26.65 18.41
CA LEU A 247 4.39 26.28 17.11
C LEU A 247 5.77 25.64 17.35
N GLN A 248 5.84 24.33 17.40
CA GLN A 248 7.08 23.63 17.59
C GLN A 248 7.85 23.62 16.27
N TYR A 249 8.83 24.46 16.20
CA TYR A 249 9.89 24.37 15.21
C TYR A 249 10.73 23.14 15.54
N ILE A 250 10.37 21.97 14.98
CA ILE A 250 11.30 20.86 14.94
C ILE A 250 12.39 21.25 13.95
N GLN A 251 13.60 21.41 14.45
CA GLN A 251 14.75 21.74 13.61
C GLN A 251 15.01 20.59 12.60
N GLN A 252 15.53 20.93 11.43
CA GLN A 252 15.80 19.97 10.38
C GLN A 252 16.73 18.84 10.84
N ASP A 253 17.74 19.17 11.67
CA ASP A 253 18.65 18.19 12.26
C ASP A 253 17.95 17.13 13.13
N THR A 254 16.87 17.52 13.82
CA THR A 254 16.04 16.59 14.61
C THR A 254 15.25 15.66 13.69
N ILE A 255 14.73 16.17 12.57
CA ILE A 255 14.05 15.35 11.55
C ILE A 255 15.05 14.37 10.95
N ASP A 256 16.22 14.84 10.60
CA ASP A 256 17.29 14.03 10.00
C ASP A 256 17.79 12.94 10.95
N ALA A 257 17.98 13.27 12.24
CA ALA A 257 18.33 12.29 13.26
C ALA A 257 17.26 11.21 13.44
N HIS A 258 15.98 11.60 13.39
CA HIS A 258 14.86 10.66 13.48
C HIS A 258 14.78 9.75 12.27
N ASN A 259 14.93 10.30 11.07
CA ASN A 259 14.95 9.55 9.82
C ASN A 259 16.18 8.61 9.80
N HIS A 260 17.33 9.05 10.28
CA HIS A 260 18.53 8.21 10.41
C HIS A 260 18.27 7.01 11.34
N ALA A 261 17.68 7.23 12.52
CA ALA A 261 17.35 6.14 13.43
C ALA A 261 16.37 5.13 12.80
N LEU A 262 15.38 5.60 12.03
CA LEU A 262 14.46 4.73 11.31
C LEU A 262 15.17 3.93 10.19
N ARG A 263 16.13 4.55 9.48
CA ARG A 263 16.96 3.88 8.46
C ARG A 263 17.78 2.73 9.08
N LEU A 264 18.39 2.97 10.24
CA LEU A 264 19.11 1.92 10.98
C LEU A 264 18.18 0.78 11.41
N GLU A 265 16.97 1.11 11.89
CA GLU A 265 15.97 0.10 12.24
C GLU A 265 15.55 -0.72 11.01
N ILE A 266 15.34 -0.09 9.85
CA ILE A 266 15.05 -0.78 8.59
C ILE A 266 16.16 -1.76 8.25
N ARG A 267 17.43 -1.32 8.29
CA ARG A 267 18.58 -2.17 8.03
C ARG A 267 18.63 -3.39 8.94
N ASP A 268 18.49 -3.18 10.26
CA ASP A 268 18.58 -4.26 11.24
C ASP A 268 17.42 -5.28 11.03
N LYS A 269 16.24 -4.80 10.68
CA LYS A 269 15.09 -5.67 10.39
C LYS A 269 15.25 -6.42 9.07
N MET A 270 15.77 -5.77 8.04
CA MET A 270 16.06 -6.42 6.75
C MET A 270 17.10 -7.54 6.92
N SER A 271 18.15 -7.32 7.71
CA SER A 271 19.14 -8.34 8.04
C SER A 271 18.49 -9.55 8.74
N HIS A 272 17.61 -9.31 9.71
CA HIS A 272 16.90 -10.39 10.39
C HIS A 272 15.93 -11.15 9.46
N MET A 273 15.29 -10.45 8.53
CA MET A 273 14.35 -11.05 7.57
C MET A 273 15.02 -11.87 6.46
N SER A 274 16.33 -11.84 6.37
CA SER A 274 17.11 -12.76 5.52
C SER A 274 17.25 -14.15 6.15
N ASN A 275 16.88 -14.34 7.42
CA ASN A 275 16.83 -15.63 8.09
C ASN A 275 15.70 -16.51 7.50
N THR A 276 16.00 -17.79 7.25
CA THR A 276 15.11 -18.74 6.59
C THR A 276 14.14 -19.45 7.53
N GLU A 277 14.27 -19.35 8.84
CA GLU A 277 13.43 -20.11 9.80
C GLU A 277 11.92 -19.91 9.56
N SER A 278 11.47 -18.65 9.40
CA SER A 278 10.06 -18.35 9.13
C SER A 278 9.63 -18.83 7.74
N PHE A 279 10.56 -18.85 6.77
CA PHE A 279 10.33 -19.39 5.45
C PHE A 279 10.16 -20.89 5.51
N ASP A 280 11.02 -21.60 6.21
CA ASP A 280 10.96 -23.05 6.38
C ASP A 280 9.66 -23.49 7.06
N GLU A 281 9.17 -22.71 8.05
CA GLU A 281 7.88 -22.96 8.67
C GLU A 281 6.73 -22.77 7.69
N ALA A 282 6.77 -21.71 6.89
CA ALA A 282 5.74 -21.47 5.89
C ALA A 282 5.75 -22.52 4.77
N ILE A 283 6.92 -23.07 4.41
CA ILE A 283 7.04 -24.23 3.49
C ILE A 283 6.37 -25.45 4.08
N ARG A 284 6.63 -25.80 5.36
CA ARG A 284 5.94 -26.92 6.03
C ARG A 284 4.42 -26.78 6.02
N GLN A 285 3.91 -25.56 6.24
CA GLN A 285 2.47 -25.29 6.15
C GLN A 285 1.94 -25.49 4.74
N MET A 286 2.72 -25.12 3.73
CA MET A 286 2.35 -25.32 2.33
C MET A 286 2.37 -26.82 1.94
N GLU A 287 3.34 -27.60 2.41
CA GLU A 287 3.37 -29.07 2.27
C GLU A 287 2.09 -29.70 2.84
N LEU A 288 1.70 -29.27 4.04
CA LEU A 288 0.44 -29.70 4.65
C LEU A 288 -0.78 -29.29 3.82
N ALA A 289 -0.78 -28.06 3.27
CA ALA A 289 -1.86 -27.57 2.43
C ALA A 289 -2.01 -28.36 1.13
N HIS A 290 -0.92 -28.88 0.57
CA HIS A 290 -0.94 -29.79 -0.58
C HIS A 290 -1.60 -31.13 -0.26
N SER A 291 -1.49 -31.64 0.97
CA SER A 291 -2.10 -32.89 1.40
C SER A 291 -3.60 -32.75 1.70
N ARG A 292 -4.12 -31.55 1.90
CA ARG A 292 -5.52 -31.25 2.22
C ARG A 292 -6.34 -31.08 0.97
N THR A 293 -6.92 -32.18 0.47
CA THR A 293 -7.74 -32.19 -0.75
C THR A 293 -9.16 -31.68 -0.49
N VAL A 294 -9.80 -31.23 -1.56
CA VAL A 294 -11.20 -30.83 -1.61
C VAL A 294 -12.02 -32.01 -2.13
N ASP A 295 -13.14 -32.33 -1.46
CA ASP A 295 -14.05 -33.41 -1.86
C ASP A 295 -15.27 -32.89 -2.65
N GLY A 296 -15.53 -31.57 -2.59
CA GLY A 296 -16.65 -30.90 -3.26
C GLY A 296 -16.31 -30.40 -4.67
N GLU A 297 -17.34 -29.91 -5.35
CA GLU A 297 -17.18 -29.21 -6.62
C GLU A 297 -16.35 -27.92 -6.44
N PRO A 298 -15.38 -27.65 -7.33
CA PRO A 298 -14.51 -26.49 -7.19
C PRO A 298 -15.23 -25.13 -7.06
N SER A 299 -16.34 -24.95 -7.79
CA SER A 299 -17.17 -23.72 -7.73
C SER A 299 -17.81 -23.51 -6.37
N GLU A 300 -18.43 -24.56 -5.80
CA GLU A 300 -19.04 -24.52 -4.48
C GLU A 300 -17.99 -24.33 -3.37
N THR A 301 -16.82 -24.95 -3.56
CA THR A 301 -15.69 -24.76 -2.64
C THR A 301 -15.25 -23.29 -2.60
N VAL A 302 -15.17 -22.62 -3.75
CA VAL A 302 -14.82 -21.18 -3.82
C VAL A 302 -15.93 -20.32 -3.20
N GLU A 303 -17.21 -20.67 -3.37
CA GLU A 303 -18.31 -19.96 -2.72
C GLU A 303 -18.22 -20.06 -1.17
N ARG A 304 -18.00 -21.27 -0.65
CA ARG A 304 -17.80 -21.48 0.80
C ARG A 304 -16.57 -20.75 1.32
N LEU A 305 -15.47 -20.76 0.55
CA LEU A 305 -14.28 -20.00 0.88
C LEU A 305 -14.59 -18.49 0.90
N GLY A 306 -15.35 -17.98 -0.07
CA GLY A 306 -15.79 -16.59 -0.11
C GLY A 306 -16.60 -16.19 1.14
N GLN A 307 -17.46 -17.07 1.64
CA GLN A 307 -18.20 -16.86 2.90
C GLN A 307 -17.27 -16.80 4.11
N VAL A 308 -16.29 -17.73 4.21
CA VAL A 308 -15.30 -17.75 5.30
C VAL A 308 -14.43 -16.52 5.31
N LEU A 309 -14.04 -16.03 4.14
CA LEU A 309 -13.20 -14.84 3.99
C LEU A 309 -13.98 -13.52 3.97
N ASN A 310 -15.32 -13.55 4.03
CA ASN A 310 -16.23 -12.41 3.90
C ASN A 310 -16.01 -11.63 2.58
N LEU A 311 -15.90 -12.34 1.46
CA LEU A 311 -15.76 -11.76 0.14
C LEU A 311 -17.13 -11.36 -0.43
N THR A 312 -17.15 -10.31 -1.23
CA THR A 312 -18.32 -9.97 -2.05
C THR A 312 -18.48 -10.98 -3.20
N ASN A 313 -19.67 -11.05 -3.80
CA ASN A 313 -19.93 -11.92 -4.95
C ASN A 313 -18.95 -11.66 -6.12
N SER A 314 -18.60 -10.39 -6.37
CA SER A 314 -17.63 -10.04 -7.40
C SER A 314 -16.22 -10.55 -7.05
N GLN A 315 -15.80 -10.41 -5.81
CA GLN A 315 -14.52 -10.91 -5.33
C GLN A 315 -14.44 -12.44 -5.38
N THR A 316 -15.52 -13.12 -4.98
CA THR A 316 -15.63 -14.59 -5.06
C THR A 316 -15.49 -15.08 -6.51
N LYS A 317 -16.12 -14.37 -7.46
CA LYS A 317 -15.96 -14.66 -8.88
C LYS A 317 -14.50 -14.47 -9.34
N SER A 318 -13.82 -13.42 -8.90
CA SER A 318 -12.40 -13.22 -9.22
C SER A 318 -11.52 -14.37 -8.69
N VAL A 319 -11.85 -14.93 -7.51
CA VAL A 319 -11.16 -16.11 -6.98
C VAL A 319 -11.42 -17.35 -7.83
N LEU A 320 -12.65 -17.53 -8.33
CA LEU A 320 -12.97 -18.64 -9.24
C LEU A 320 -12.17 -18.53 -10.55
N ASP A 321 -12.08 -17.34 -11.12
CA ASP A 321 -11.24 -17.08 -12.30
C ASP A 321 -9.76 -17.39 -12.01
N GLY A 322 -9.27 -16.98 -10.82
CA GLY A 322 -7.94 -17.30 -10.33
C GLY A 322 -7.70 -18.80 -10.17
N LEU A 323 -8.70 -19.57 -9.71
CA LEU A 323 -8.64 -21.02 -9.60
C LEU A 323 -8.50 -21.67 -11.00
N ILE A 324 -9.29 -21.22 -11.96
CA ILE A 324 -9.23 -21.72 -13.34
C ILE A 324 -7.84 -21.45 -13.93
N GLN A 325 -7.26 -20.27 -13.70
CA GLN A 325 -5.91 -19.95 -14.14
C GLN A 325 -4.86 -20.84 -13.48
N THR A 326 -4.96 -21.05 -12.15
CA THR A 326 -4.03 -21.92 -11.40
C THR A 326 -4.06 -23.35 -11.91
N LEU A 327 -5.24 -23.92 -12.15
CA LEU A 327 -5.40 -25.29 -12.64
C LEU A 327 -4.85 -25.52 -14.07
N ARG A 328 -4.62 -24.46 -14.85
CA ARG A 328 -4.02 -24.52 -16.18
C ARG A 328 -2.48 -24.47 -16.16
N GLN A 329 -1.87 -24.22 -15.01
CA GLN A 329 -0.41 -24.19 -14.87
C GLN A 329 0.16 -25.61 -14.83
N ASP A 330 1.36 -25.82 -15.38
CA ASP A 330 1.99 -27.14 -15.50
C ASP A 330 2.09 -27.91 -14.18
N GLY A 331 2.36 -27.19 -13.07
CA GLY A 331 2.45 -27.79 -11.73
C GLY A 331 1.11 -28.26 -11.14
N TYR A 332 -0.04 -27.81 -11.69
CA TYR A 332 -1.38 -28.08 -11.17
C TYR A 332 -2.29 -28.82 -12.16
N LEU A 333 -1.86 -28.98 -13.39
CA LEU A 333 -2.65 -29.62 -14.45
C LEU A 333 -3.01 -31.08 -14.07
N GLY A 334 -4.30 -31.40 -14.10
CA GLY A 334 -4.81 -32.74 -13.79
C GLY A 334 -4.79 -33.14 -12.31
N ARG A 335 -4.39 -32.26 -11.39
CA ARG A 335 -4.44 -32.51 -9.94
C ARG A 335 -5.79 -32.20 -9.35
N LYS A 336 -6.13 -32.89 -8.25
CA LYS A 336 -7.27 -32.52 -7.42
C LYS A 336 -7.03 -31.16 -6.78
N VAL A 337 -8.10 -30.34 -6.67
CA VAL A 337 -8.08 -29.11 -5.91
C VAL A 337 -7.72 -29.41 -4.46
N ASN A 338 -6.83 -28.63 -3.87
CA ASN A 338 -6.40 -28.74 -2.49
C ASN A 338 -6.24 -27.34 -1.88
N GLN A 339 -5.87 -27.27 -0.62
CA GLN A 339 -5.73 -25.97 0.06
C GLN A 339 -4.67 -25.09 -0.59
N ALA A 340 -3.54 -25.65 -1.04
CA ALA A 340 -2.49 -24.90 -1.75
C ALA A 340 -3.00 -24.31 -3.08
N THR A 341 -3.81 -25.09 -3.83
CA THR A 341 -4.48 -24.61 -5.05
C THR A 341 -5.37 -23.40 -4.76
N LEU A 342 -6.13 -23.42 -3.64
CA LEU A 342 -6.99 -22.30 -3.24
C LEU A 342 -6.18 -21.08 -2.78
N VAL A 343 -5.04 -21.28 -2.11
CA VAL A 343 -4.09 -20.20 -1.80
C VAL A 343 -3.64 -19.50 -3.08
N ASN A 344 -3.21 -20.26 -4.07
CA ASN A 344 -2.77 -19.73 -5.36
C ASN A 344 -3.91 -19.06 -6.14
N ALA A 345 -5.14 -19.59 -6.06
CA ALA A 345 -6.32 -19.00 -6.68
C ALA A 345 -6.65 -17.61 -6.11
N VAL A 346 -6.61 -17.47 -4.78
CA VAL A 346 -6.85 -16.20 -4.09
C VAL A 346 -5.73 -15.20 -4.41
N THR A 347 -4.47 -15.63 -4.36
CA THR A 347 -3.34 -14.74 -4.61
C THR A 347 -3.20 -14.36 -6.09
N ALA A 348 -3.70 -15.16 -7.03
CA ALA A 348 -3.71 -14.81 -8.45
C ALA A 348 -4.50 -13.53 -8.77
N VAL A 349 -5.53 -13.20 -7.96
CA VAL A 349 -6.34 -11.99 -8.12
C VAL A 349 -5.49 -10.71 -8.03
N GLN A 350 -4.34 -10.74 -7.34
CA GLN A 350 -3.41 -9.60 -7.25
C GLN A 350 -2.96 -9.04 -8.62
N HIS A 351 -3.02 -9.85 -9.68
CA HIS A 351 -2.61 -9.43 -11.03
C HIS A 351 -3.70 -8.65 -11.78
N THR A 352 -4.93 -8.62 -11.27
CA THR A 352 -6.09 -8.00 -11.92
C THR A 352 -6.64 -6.78 -11.18
N VAL A 353 -6.11 -6.49 -9.99
CA VAL A 353 -6.57 -5.39 -9.13
C VAL A 353 -5.61 -4.20 -9.15
N HIS A 354 -6.09 -3.06 -8.64
CA HIS A 354 -5.26 -1.87 -8.48
C HIS A 354 -4.09 -2.13 -7.52
N ALA A 355 -2.99 -1.42 -7.71
CA ALA A 355 -1.76 -1.59 -6.93
C ALA A 355 -1.97 -1.51 -5.41
N ASP A 356 -2.86 -0.62 -4.95
CA ASP A 356 -3.16 -0.44 -3.53
C ASP A 356 -3.92 -1.62 -2.90
N ASP A 357 -4.62 -2.44 -3.70
CA ASP A 357 -5.42 -3.58 -3.24
C ASP A 357 -4.64 -4.90 -3.24
N VAL A 358 -3.50 -4.95 -3.91
CA VAL A 358 -2.67 -6.17 -4.05
C VAL A 358 -2.31 -6.79 -2.70
N LYS A 359 -1.91 -5.96 -1.73
CA LYS A 359 -1.53 -6.43 -0.38
C LYS A 359 -2.64 -7.18 0.34
N ASP A 360 -3.89 -6.81 0.08
CA ASP A 360 -5.04 -7.43 0.74
C ASP A 360 -5.29 -8.84 0.18
N TRP A 361 -5.15 -9.02 -1.14
CA TRP A 361 -5.22 -10.35 -1.76
C TRP A 361 -4.07 -11.26 -1.35
N GLN A 362 -2.86 -10.72 -1.20
CA GLN A 362 -1.72 -11.48 -0.66
C GLN A 362 -1.94 -11.94 0.78
N ARG A 363 -2.57 -11.09 1.62
CA ARG A 363 -2.96 -11.46 2.99
C ARG A 363 -4.11 -12.46 3.03
N LEU A 364 -5.08 -12.33 2.13
CA LEU A 364 -6.16 -13.31 1.99
C LEU A 364 -5.62 -14.69 1.65
N GLY A 365 -4.60 -14.79 0.76
CA GLY A 365 -3.90 -16.05 0.50
C GLY A 365 -3.27 -16.65 1.76
N GLY A 366 -2.59 -15.83 2.57
CA GLY A 366 -2.07 -16.27 3.86
C GLY A 366 -3.16 -16.77 4.82
N LYS A 367 -4.30 -16.07 4.88
CA LYS A 367 -5.45 -16.54 5.69
C LYS A 367 -5.99 -17.89 5.21
N VAL A 368 -5.99 -18.16 3.90
CA VAL A 368 -6.40 -19.47 3.38
C VAL A 368 -5.44 -20.56 3.85
N LEU A 369 -4.13 -20.29 3.84
CA LEU A 369 -3.12 -21.23 4.33
C LEU A 369 -3.29 -21.52 5.83
N GLU A 370 -3.63 -20.50 6.61
CA GLU A 370 -3.77 -20.53 8.08
C GLU A 370 -5.19 -20.87 8.55
N LEU A 371 -6.09 -21.33 7.66
CA LEU A 371 -7.47 -21.65 8.05
C LEU A 371 -7.51 -22.69 9.19
N PRO A 372 -8.24 -22.41 10.27
CA PRO A 372 -8.51 -23.40 11.31
C PRO A 372 -9.13 -24.66 10.73
N ARG A 373 -8.83 -25.83 11.34
CA ARG A 373 -9.33 -27.13 10.86
C ARG A 373 -10.83 -27.15 10.60
N THR A 374 -11.63 -26.60 11.49
CA THR A 374 -13.09 -26.57 11.36
C THR A 374 -13.58 -25.74 10.17
N GLN A 375 -12.90 -24.59 9.89
CA GLN A 375 -13.23 -23.77 8.72
C GLN A 375 -12.77 -24.46 7.44
N TRP A 376 -11.60 -25.11 7.46
CA TRP A 376 -11.13 -25.89 6.32
C TRP A 376 -12.09 -27.05 6.00
N GLU A 377 -12.52 -27.84 6.99
CA GLU A 377 -13.50 -28.92 6.81
C GLU A 377 -14.82 -28.42 6.21
N TYR A 378 -15.26 -27.20 6.59
CA TYR A 378 -16.44 -26.57 5.97
C TYR A 378 -16.21 -26.22 4.49
N VAL A 379 -15.04 -25.66 4.15
CA VAL A 379 -14.68 -25.27 2.78
C VAL A 379 -14.52 -26.50 1.88
N ALA A 380 -13.89 -27.57 2.36
CA ALA A 380 -13.45 -28.73 1.58
C ALA A 380 -14.54 -29.80 1.39
N ARG A 381 -15.64 -29.77 2.18
CA ARG A 381 -16.68 -30.82 2.16
C ARG A 381 -17.35 -30.96 0.78
N ALA A 382 -17.82 -32.17 0.46
CA ALA A 382 -18.79 -32.40 -0.58
C ALA A 382 -20.14 -31.75 -0.23
N ALA A 383 -20.95 -31.45 -1.23
CA ALA A 383 -22.28 -30.86 -1.05
C ALA A 383 -23.22 -31.79 -0.26
#